data_f1195a1895640f7ea6728318d01c49e9
#
_entry.id   f1195a1895640f7ea6728318d01c49e9
#
_cell.length_a   1.000
_cell.length_b   1.000
_cell.length_c   1.000
_cell.angle_alpha   90.00
_cell.angle_beta   90.00
_cell.angle_gamma   90.00
#
_symmetry.space_group_name_H-M   'P 1'
#
loop_
_entity.id
_entity.type
_entity.pdbx_description
1 polymer ?
#
loop_
_entity_poly.entity_id
_entity_poly.type
_entity_poly.pdbx_seq_one_letter_code
_entity_poly.pdbx_strand_id
1 'polypeptide(L)'
;MIGANGHGPGAVKDTQSFARLFMAPGVTHCGGGPGANVFNGPDNLGGPEDSDHDVFLALRQWVEEGTAPKRIIGTKYVGDNPANGVAFTRPMCPYPQRAQYRGSGATTDAANFVCVGDEVDSNGPIIADFGKRETILGYAALLFQ
;
A
#
# COMPACT_ATOMS: atom_id res chain seq x y z
N MET A 1 -6.40 8.99 24.63
CA MET A 1 -5.10 8.79 25.29
C MET A 1 -4.37 7.68 24.54
N ILE A 2 -3.31 8.01 23.85
CA ILE A 2 -2.37 7.00 23.33
C ILE A 2 -1.70 6.45 24.59
N GLY A 3 -1.96 5.19 24.92
CA GLY A 3 -1.36 4.55 26.07
C GLY A 3 0.17 4.60 25.99
N ALA A 4 0.85 4.87 27.11
CA ALA A 4 2.28 5.07 27.22
C ALA A 4 3.16 3.83 26.87
N ASN A 5 2.61 2.81 26.23
CA ASN A 5 3.27 1.55 25.89
C ASN A 5 3.25 1.26 24.37
N GLY A 6 3.51 2.27 23.56
CA GLY A 6 3.46 2.23 22.10
C GLY A 6 4.44 1.28 21.39
N HIS A 7 4.89 0.19 21.99
CA HIS A 7 5.85 -0.75 21.43
C HIS A 7 5.39 -2.21 21.59
N GLY A 8 4.32 -2.58 20.91
CA GLY A 8 3.88 -3.98 20.91
C GLY A 8 3.01 -4.31 19.70
N PRO A 9 2.70 -5.59 19.46
CA PRO A 9 1.83 -6.01 18.34
C PRO A 9 0.49 -5.29 18.29
N GLY A 10 -0.08 -4.93 19.45
CA GLY A 10 -1.31 -4.15 19.54
C GLY A 10 -1.18 -2.72 19.00
N ALA A 11 -0.04 -2.06 19.25
CA ALA A 11 0.18 -0.69 18.77
C ALA A 11 0.25 -0.61 17.24
N VAL A 12 0.82 -1.63 16.58
CA VAL A 12 0.84 -1.72 15.13
C VAL A 12 -0.58 -1.87 14.59
N LYS A 13 -1.38 -2.75 15.18
CA LYS A 13 -2.77 -2.97 14.79
C LYS A 13 -3.61 -1.69 14.94
N ASP A 14 -3.49 -1.01 16.06
CA ASP A 14 -4.22 0.24 16.33
C ASP A 14 -3.81 1.33 15.31
N THR A 15 -2.52 1.44 15.01
CA THR A 15 -2.01 2.40 14.02
C THR A 15 -2.56 2.10 12.62
N GLN A 16 -2.68 0.82 12.25
CA GLN A 16 -3.13 0.41 10.91
C GLN A 16 -4.61 0.73 10.64
N SER A 17 -5.38 1.10 11.66
CA SER A 17 -6.75 1.59 11.48
C SER A 17 -6.82 2.96 10.79
N PHE A 18 -5.73 3.76 10.84
CA PHE A 18 -5.67 5.11 10.27
C PHE A 18 -4.39 5.42 9.48
N ALA A 19 -3.35 4.58 9.58
CA ALA A 19 -2.10 4.75 8.83
C ALA A 19 -1.51 3.38 8.50
N ARG A 20 -1.08 3.17 7.25
CA ARG A 20 -0.44 1.94 6.78
C ARG A 20 0.88 2.24 6.13
N LEU A 21 1.91 1.49 6.52
CA LEU A 21 3.24 1.56 5.91
C LEU A 21 3.37 0.46 4.86
N PHE A 22 3.71 0.85 3.62
CA PHE A 22 4.02 -0.07 2.53
C PHE A 22 5.49 0.07 2.17
N MET A 23 6.25 -1.01 2.34
CA MET A 23 7.65 -1.04 1.94
C MET A 23 7.74 -1.39 0.46
N ALA A 24 8.49 -0.60 -0.31
CA ALA A 24 8.73 -0.79 -1.75
C ALA A 24 10.16 -1.29 -2.01
N PRO A 25 10.43 -2.61 -1.96
CA PRO A 25 11.78 -3.15 -2.07
C PRO A 25 12.44 -2.81 -3.40
N GLY A 26 13.67 -2.31 -3.35
CA GLY A 26 14.45 -2.00 -4.55
C GLY A 26 14.01 -0.73 -5.29
N VAL A 27 13.14 0.09 -4.71
CA VAL A 27 12.82 1.43 -5.22
C VAL A 27 13.76 2.43 -4.60
N THR A 28 14.35 3.30 -5.43
CA THR A 28 15.22 4.38 -4.97
C THR A 28 14.42 5.64 -4.65
N HIS A 29 15.07 6.63 -4.02
CA HIS A 29 14.44 7.91 -3.69
C HIS A 29 13.89 8.57 -4.97
N CYS A 30 12.63 9.01 -4.95
CA CYS A 30 11.92 9.63 -6.07
C CYS A 30 11.67 8.71 -7.28
N GLY A 31 11.86 7.41 -7.17
CA GLY A 31 11.59 6.43 -8.24
C GLY A 31 12.85 5.78 -8.83
N GLY A 32 12.66 4.89 -9.80
CA GLY A 32 13.75 4.08 -10.38
C GLY A 32 14.18 2.93 -9.45
N GLY A 33 15.39 2.39 -9.70
CA GLY A 33 15.90 1.22 -9.00
C GLY A 33 15.44 -0.11 -9.62
N PRO A 34 15.90 -1.26 -9.09
CA PRO A 34 15.51 -2.57 -9.63
C PRO A 34 14.12 -3.04 -9.24
N GLY A 35 13.45 -2.37 -8.29
CA GLY A 35 12.12 -2.72 -7.80
C GLY A 35 10.98 -2.27 -8.70
N ALA A 36 9.75 -2.67 -8.36
CA ALA A 36 8.53 -2.22 -9.01
C ALA A 36 8.21 -0.80 -8.54
N ASN A 37 8.63 0.19 -9.32
CA ASN A 37 8.72 1.60 -8.93
C ASN A 37 7.56 2.47 -9.43
N VAL A 38 6.55 1.90 -10.11
CA VAL A 38 5.37 2.63 -10.59
C VAL A 38 4.14 2.15 -9.83
N PHE A 39 3.54 3.04 -9.02
CA PHE A 39 2.37 2.78 -8.18
C PHE A 39 1.52 4.03 -7.90
N ASN A 40 1.56 5.02 -8.80
CA ASN A 40 0.85 6.31 -8.66
C ASN A 40 -0.08 6.61 -9.84
N GLY A 41 -0.61 5.58 -10.50
CA GLY A 41 -1.56 5.75 -11.58
C GLY A 41 -0.99 6.29 -12.89
N PRO A 42 -1.87 6.63 -13.85
CA PRO A 42 -1.48 6.95 -15.22
C PRO A 42 -0.74 8.29 -15.35
N ASP A 43 -1.02 9.26 -14.49
CA ASP A 43 -0.54 10.64 -14.64
C ASP A 43 0.97 10.81 -14.44
N ASN A 44 1.61 9.91 -13.73
CA ASN A 44 3.02 10.03 -13.41
C ASN A 44 3.95 9.13 -14.24
N LEU A 45 3.57 7.89 -14.54
CA LEU A 45 4.42 6.96 -15.29
C LEU A 45 3.61 5.90 -16.05
N GLY A 46 2.31 6.15 -16.31
CA GLY A 46 1.48 5.26 -17.12
C GLY A 46 1.04 3.97 -16.42
N GLY A 47 0.91 3.99 -15.10
CA GLY A 47 0.34 2.88 -14.33
C GLY A 47 -1.16 2.70 -14.57
N PRO A 48 -1.74 1.53 -14.20
CA PRO A 48 -3.19 1.34 -14.24
C PRO A 48 -3.93 2.31 -13.33
N GLU A 49 -5.13 2.75 -13.77
CA GLU A 49 -6.00 3.66 -13.02
C GLU A 49 -7.00 2.86 -12.17
N ASP A 50 -6.49 2.25 -11.10
CA ASP A 50 -7.31 1.55 -10.11
C ASP A 50 -6.66 1.61 -8.72
N SER A 51 -7.44 1.33 -7.67
CA SER A 51 -6.97 1.43 -6.28
C SER A 51 -5.96 0.37 -5.86
N ASP A 52 -5.76 -0.69 -6.64
CA ASP A 52 -4.69 -1.67 -6.39
C ASP A 52 -3.33 -1.15 -6.90
N HIS A 53 -3.30 -0.30 -7.95
CA HIS A 53 -2.09 0.18 -8.61
C HIS A 53 -1.79 1.66 -8.39
N ASP A 54 -2.74 2.40 -7.80
CA ASP A 54 -2.60 3.84 -7.54
C ASP A 54 -2.82 4.14 -6.05
N VAL A 55 -1.77 4.64 -5.42
CA VAL A 55 -1.79 4.94 -3.97
C VAL A 55 -2.77 6.07 -3.62
N PHE A 56 -2.99 7.03 -4.53
CA PHE A 56 -3.93 8.12 -4.29
C PHE A 56 -5.37 7.64 -4.41
N LEU A 57 -5.67 6.78 -5.37
CA LEU A 57 -6.99 6.14 -5.48
C LEU A 57 -7.25 5.20 -4.30
N ALA A 58 -6.23 4.45 -3.85
CA ALA A 58 -6.32 3.61 -2.66
C ALA A 58 -6.60 4.45 -1.39
N LEU A 59 -5.91 5.58 -1.24
CA LEU A 59 -6.13 6.50 -0.13
C LEU A 59 -7.53 7.13 -0.18
N ARG A 60 -7.96 7.57 -1.36
CA ARG A 60 -9.30 8.13 -1.55
C ARG A 60 -10.38 7.12 -1.18
N GLN A 61 -10.26 5.88 -1.67
CA GLN A 61 -11.20 4.81 -1.34
C GLN A 61 -11.22 4.51 0.15
N TRP A 62 -10.07 4.56 0.81
CA TRP A 62 -10.01 4.38 2.27
C TRP A 62 -10.74 5.51 3.01
N VAL A 63 -10.50 6.77 2.63
CA VAL A 63 -11.09 7.92 3.30
C VAL A 63 -12.59 8.04 3.03
N GLU A 64 -13.02 7.85 1.77
CA GLU A 64 -14.40 8.09 1.36
C GLU A 64 -15.31 6.87 1.59
N GLU A 65 -14.78 5.66 1.46
CA GLU A 65 -15.56 4.41 1.51
C GLU A 65 -15.22 3.51 2.70
N GLY A 66 -14.21 3.89 3.51
CA GLY A 66 -13.74 3.08 4.64
C GLY A 66 -12.99 1.81 4.23
N THR A 67 -12.64 1.65 2.94
CA THR A 67 -11.96 0.47 2.42
C THR A 67 -10.46 0.65 2.44
N ALA A 68 -9.83 0.21 3.51
CA ALA A 68 -8.38 0.32 3.67
C ALA A 68 -7.61 -0.58 2.69
N PRO A 69 -6.53 -0.10 2.03
CA PRO A 69 -5.79 -0.88 1.04
C PRO A 69 -5.12 -2.10 1.69
N LYS A 70 -5.42 -3.29 1.16
CA LYS A 70 -4.83 -4.56 1.62
C LYS A 70 -3.47 -4.85 0.98
N ARG A 71 -3.19 -4.18 -0.13
CA ARG A 71 -1.94 -4.20 -0.87
C ARG A 71 -1.91 -3.00 -1.81
N ILE A 72 -0.73 -2.67 -2.29
CA ILE A 72 -0.53 -1.81 -3.48
C ILE A 72 0.33 -2.62 -4.45
N ILE A 73 -0.02 -2.64 -5.73
CA ILE A 73 0.73 -3.36 -6.76
C ILE A 73 1.64 -2.37 -7.48
N GLY A 74 2.93 -2.50 -7.26
CA GLY A 74 3.92 -1.79 -8.06
C GLY A 74 4.17 -2.47 -9.40
N THR A 75 4.40 -1.67 -10.42
CA THR A 75 4.76 -2.10 -11.77
C THR A 75 6.22 -1.71 -12.08
N LYS A 76 6.95 -2.60 -12.71
CA LYS A 76 8.25 -2.32 -13.34
C LYS A 76 8.10 -2.42 -14.84
N TYR A 77 8.45 -1.36 -15.54
CA TYR A 77 8.53 -1.37 -16.99
C TYR A 77 9.93 -1.72 -17.48
N VAL A 78 10.02 -2.30 -18.67
CA VAL A 78 11.31 -2.61 -19.32
C VAL A 78 12.06 -1.30 -19.58
N GLY A 79 13.25 -1.16 -18.97
CA GLY A 79 14.04 0.07 -19.06
C GLY A 79 13.39 1.29 -18.44
N ASP A 80 12.49 1.11 -17.49
CA ASP A 80 11.68 2.19 -16.84
C ASP A 80 10.84 3.01 -17.84
N ASN A 81 10.52 2.45 -19.01
CA ASN A 81 9.73 3.10 -20.04
C ASN A 81 8.42 2.32 -20.28
N PRO A 82 7.24 2.91 -20.01
CA PRO A 82 5.94 2.25 -20.23
C PRO A 82 5.72 1.76 -21.67
N ALA A 83 6.29 2.45 -22.66
CA ALA A 83 6.17 2.05 -24.07
C ALA A 83 6.82 0.70 -24.38
N ASN A 84 7.76 0.24 -23.54
CA ASN A 84 8.45 -1.04 -23.70
C ASN A 84 7.70 -2.22 -23.04
N GLY A 85 6.55 -1.96 -22.42
CA GLY A 85 5.75 -2.96 -21.74
C GLY A 85 6.25 -3.31 -20.33
N VAL A 86 5.43 -4.10 -19.63
CA VAL A 86 5.65 -4.50 -18.24
C VAL A 86 6.72 -5.58 -18.16
N ALA A 87 7.76 -5.35 -17.37
CA ALA A 87 8.77 -6.35 -17.03
C ALA A 87 8.26 -7.29 -15.92
N PHE A 88 7.70 -6.72 -14.86
CA PHE A 88 7.05 -7.47 -13.79
C PHE A 88 6.17 -6.55 -12.92
N THR A 89 5.26 -7.16 -12.16
CA THR A 89 4.50 -6.51 -11.10
C THR A 89 4.82 -7.15 -9.75
N ARG A 90 4.66 -6.40 -8.65
CA ARG A 90 4.91 -6.89 -7.30
C ARG A 90 3.95 -6.28 -6.30
N PRO A 91 3.28 -7.07 -5.43
CA PRO A 91 2.49 -6.50 -4.36
C PRO A 91 3.41 -5.97 -3.25
N MET A 92 3.15 -4.75 -2.83
CA MET A 92 3.62 -4.20 -1.57
C MET A 92 2.54 -4.47 -0.53
N CYS A 93 2.92 -5.12 0.56
CA CYS A 93 2.01 -5.48 1.64
C CYS A 93 2.12 -4.47 2.78
N PRO A 94 1.00 -4.18 3.48
CA PRO A 94 1.07 -3.30 4.64
C PRO A 94 1.92 -3.98 5.73
N TYR A 95 2.92 -3.25 6.25
CA TYR A 95 3.76 -3.72 7.34
C TYR A 95 2.90 -4.12 8.56
N PRO A 96 3.15 -5.26 9.26
CA PRO A 96 4.35 -6.13 9.16
C PRO A 96 4.23 -7.28 8.14
N GLN A 97 3.20 -7.31 7.32
CA GLN A 97 3.06 -8.31 6.28
C GLN A 97 4.15 -8.19 5.21
N ARG A 98 4.41 -9.29 4.53
CA ARG A 98 5.33 -9.37 3.41
C ARG A 98 4.73 -10.14 2.25
N ALA A 99 5.14 -9.81 1.02
CA ALA A 99 4.77 -10.56 -0.16
C ALA A 99 5.45 -11.93 -0.16
N GLN A 100 4.66 -12.99 -0.32
CA GLN A 100 5.13 -14.36 -0.46
C GLN A 100 4.61 -14.95 -1.75
N TYR A 101 5.52 -15.55 -2.54
CA TYR A 101 5.16 -16.28 -3.74
C TYR A 101 4.35 -17.54 -3.41
N ARG A 102 3.28 -17.80 -4.15
CA ARG A 102 2.36 -18.94 -3.94
C ARG A 102 2.94 -20.29 -4.36
N GLY A 103 4.09 -20.31 -5.04
CA GLY A 103 4.73 -21.54 -5.53
C GLY A 103 4.26 -21.98 -6.92
N SER A 104 3.35 -21.25 -7.56
CA SER A 104 2.84 -21.55 -8.92
C SER A 104 2.60 -20.28 -9.71
N GLY A 105 2.65 -20.37 -11.04
CA GLY A 105 2.54 -19.23 -11.96
C GLY A 105 3.85 -18.48 -12.16
N ALA A 106 3.81 -17.42 -12.97
CA ALA A 106 5.00 -16.62 -13.25
C ALA A 106 5.40 -15.75 -12.05
N THR A 107 6.67 -15.75 -11.67
CA THR A 107 7.18 -14.88 -10.61
C THR A 107 7.22 -13.39 -11.00
N THR A 108 6.93 -13.08 -12.27
CA THR A 108 6.80 -11.72 -12.78
C THR A 108 5.41 -11.11 -12.58
N ASP A 109 4.43 -11.88 -12.09
CA ASP A 109 3.05 -11.45 -11.92
C ASP A 109 2.67 -11.36 -10.43
N ALA A 110 2.22 -10.19 -10.01
CA ALA A 110 1.76 -9.92 -8.64
C ALA A 110 0.61 -10.84 -8.20
N ALA A 111 -0.22 -11.34 -9.12
CA ALA A 111 -1.31 -12.26 -8.81
C ALA A 111 -0.84 -13.58 -8.19
N ASN A 112 0.43 -13.96 -8.42
CA ASN A 112 1.04 -15.18 -7.89
C ASN A 112 1.69 -14.99 -6.52
N PHE A 113 1.40 -13.87 -5.84
CA PHE A 113 1.86 -13.57 -4.49
C PHE A 113 0.69 -13.33 -3.55
N VAL A 114 0.94 -13.52 -2.27
CA VAL A 114 0.02 -13.19 -1.17
C VAL A 114 0.75 -12.39 -0.11
N CYS A 115 0.03 -11.52 0.57
CA CYS A 115 0.51 -10.88 1.78
C CYS A 115 0.39 -11.86 2.95
N VAL A 116 1.49 -12.13 3.64
CA VAL A 116 1.55 -13.03 4.79
C VAL A 116 2.21 -12.35 5.99
N GLY A 117 1.80 -12.73 7.17
CA GLY A 117 2.24 -12.15 8.45
C GLY A 117 1.03 -11.81 9.30
N ASP A 118 1.23 -11.04 10.35
CA ASP A 118 0.15 -10.62 11.24
C ASP A 118 -0.93 -9.86 10.46
N GLU A 119 -2.19 -10.23 10.71
CA GLU A 119 -3.31 -9.62 10.01
C GLU A 119 -3.40 -8.13 10.27
N VAL A 120 -3.60 -7.40 9.18
CA VAL A 120 -3.94 -5.97 9.20
C VAL A 120 -5.44 -5.87 9.44
N ASP A 121 -5.87 -5.13 10.44
CA ASP A 121 -7.29 -4.90 10.65
C ASP A 121 -7.87 -4.14 9.44
N SER A 122 -8.78 -4.81 8.72
CA SER A 122 -9.43 -4.25 7.54
C SER A 122 -10.77 -3.61 7.84
N ASN A 123 -11.20 -3.60 9.12
CA ASN A 123 -12.54 -3.23 9.52
C ASN A 123 -12.53 -1.98 10.39
N GLY A 124 -12.60 -0.84 9.75
CA GLY A 124 -12.92 0.39 10.44
C GLY A 124 -13.09 1.54 9.45
N PRO A 125 -14.29 2.12 9.31
CA PRO A 125 -14.43 3.36 8.58
C PRO A 125 -13.68 4.44 9.34
N ILE A 126 -12.65 5.02 8.72
CA ILE A 126 -11.95 6.21 9.24
C ILE A 126 -12.94 7.35 9.50
N ILE A 127 -14.12 7.29 8.86
CA ILE A 127 -15.10 8.39 8.85
C ILE A 127 -16.15 8.28 9.95
N ALA A 128 -16.33 7.14 10.61
CA ALA A 128 -17.42 6.98 11.61
C ALA A 128 -17.26 7.88 12.85
N ASP A 129 -16.09 8.46 13.08
CA ASP A 129 -15.83 9.30 14.26
C ASP A 129 -15.59 10.79 13.93
N PHE A 130 -15.58 11.20 12.67
CA PHE A 130 -15.44 12.62 12.28
C PHE A 130 -16.63 13.51 12.69
N GLY A 131 -17.78 12.91 13.01
CA GLY A 131 -18.98 13.64 13.46
C GLY A 131 -19.04 13.91 14.95
N LYS A 132 -18.12 13.42 15.77
CA LYS A 132 -18.21 13.50 17.25
C LYS A 132 -16.99 14.07 17.96
N ARG A 133 -15.90 14.37 17.26
CA ARG A 133 -14.74 15.03 17.86
C ARG A 133 -14.35 16.24 17.04
N GLU A 134 -14.67 17.40 17.58
CA GLU A 134 -14.02 18.63 17.20
C GLU A 134 -12.49 18.43 17.32
N THR A 135 -11.79 18.75 16.22
CA THR A 135 -10.35 18.94 16.20
C THR A 135 -9.48 17.69 16.36
N ILE A 136 -9.38 16.86 15.32
CA ILE A 136 -8.08 16.33 14.91
C ILE A 136 -8.23 16.00 13.41
N LEU A 137 -7.51 16.73 12.55
CA LEU A 137 -7.23 16.35 11.17
C LEU A 137 -6.46 15.01 11.21
N GLY A 138 -7.19 13.89 11.09
CA GLY A 138 -6.58 12.58 10.90
C GLY A 138 -6.04 12.52 9.48
N TYR A 139 -4.74 12.62 9.33
CA TYR A 139 -4.09 12.32 8.07
C TYR A 139 -3.99 10.80 7.95
N ALA A 140 -4.78 10.20 7.06
CA ALA A 140 -4.43 8.88 6.55
C ALA A 140 -3.11 9.05 5.78
N ALA A 141 -2.04 8.49 6.30
CA ALA A 141 -0.73 8.58 5.68
C ALA A 141 -0.39 7.24 5.04
N LEU A 142 -0.24 7.23 3.73
CA LEU A 142 0.48 6.18 3.02
C LEU A 142 1.95 6.60 3.00
N LEU A 143 2.76 5.92 3.82
CA LEU A 143 4.20 6.17 3.90
C LEU A 143 4.92 5.17 3.00
N PHE A 144 5.70 5.68 2.05
CA PHE A 144 6.58 4.91 1.18
C PHE A 144 8.03 5.21 1.55
N GLN A 145 8.80 4.17 1.83
CA GLN A 145 10.25 4.22 1.97
C GLN A 145 10.91 3.26 0.99
#